data_5cbba582f05f836b62db091b9020263d
#
_entry.id   5cbba582f05f836b62db091b9020263d
#
_cell.length_a   1.000
_cell.length_b   1.000
_cell.length_c   1.000
_cell.angle_alpha   90.00
_cell.angle_beta   90.00
_cell.angle_gamma   90.00
#
_symmetry.space_group_name_H-M   'P 1'
#
loop_
_entity.id
_entity.type
_entity.pdbx_description
1 polymer ?
#
loop_
_entity_poly.entity_id
_entity_poly.type
_entity_poly.pdbx_seq_one_letter_code
_entity_poly.pdbx_strand_id
1 'polypeptide(L)'
;MTNKRQRVLVLFVAIAGVSWAVFSYAGETPFYRGKNLTVLINFAAGGPTDIEGRIVARFLGKHLPGQPAVIVQNMAGAGGVTGVNYLGEIAKPDGLTLGYFTGQFFNLLTADPNLRTDLGKFAYIASIEGVAVAYIRKDVAPGIHEPKDIVKAKGFKAGGLSLNSAKDVRFRLQLDLLGIPHQYVTGYNSNSDARLAVERNEIQFFTEGTPGYRSQVQPRMVKDGLVIPVYADELVTVDGEFRPSPEAADLPSFSQLYRQIFGKLGSGPLWEALKTINVTHVMQRIAKVAPNTPPEAVAALRQGYSQMIKDPEFINEFKKVTRSDPRFQVGGEADKLIRKLVQAPPEVKSTIRKYTETK
;
A
#
# COMPACT_ATOMS: atom_id res chain seq x y z
N MET A 1 -8.15 106.34 -17.02
CA MET A 1 -7.44 106.26 -15.73
C MET A 1 -7.87 105.00 -15.01
N THR A 2 -7.30 103.80 -15.24
CA THR A 2 -7.40 102.68 -14.33
C THR A 2 -6.51 101.56 -14.86
N ASN A 3 -5.42 101.30 -14.15
CA ASN A 3 -4.47 100.21 -14.38
C ASN A 3 -5.07 98.86 -14.09
N LYS A 4 -5.14 98.00 -15.05
CA LYS A 4 -5.33 96.54 -14.86
C LYS A 4 -3.99 95.85 -14.82
N ARG A 5 -3.59 95.43 -13.61
CA ARG A 5 -2.47 94.49 -13.40
C ARG A 5 -2.97 93.10 -13.72
N GLN A 6 -2.42 92.50 -14.77
CA GLN A 6 -2.58 91.07 -15.07
C GLN A 6 -1.70 90.25 -14.08
N ARG A 7 -2.35 89.43 -13.29
CA ARG A 7 -1.67 88.37 -12.48
C ARG A 7 -1.51 87.13 -13.35
N VAL A 8 -0.28 86.85 -13.70
CA VAL A 8 0.08 85.56 -14.33
C VAL A 8 0.09 84.49 -13.20
N LEU A 9 -0.83 83.54 -13.28
CA LEU A 9 -0.83 82.32 -12.42
C LEU A 9 0.04 81.26 -13.00
N VAL A 10 1.20 81.03 -12.40
CA VAL A 10 2.08 79.92 -12.76
C VAL A 10 1.56 78.67 -12.09
N LEU A 11 1.02 77.73 -12.91
CA LEU A 11 0.56 76.38 -12.45
C LEU A 11 1.75 75.47 -12.40
N PHE A 12 2.25 75.10 -11.19
CA PHE A 12 3.20 74.08 -10.99
C PHE A 12 2.43 72.72 -11.04
N VAL A 13 2.61 71.97 -12.12
CA VAL A 13 2.15 70.56 -12.19
C VAL A 13 3.24 69.69 -11.53
N ALA A 14 2.95 69.28 -10.30
CA ALA A 14 3.76 68.25 -9.61
C ALA A 14 3.43 66.90 -10.23
N ILE A 15 4.33 66.35 -11.06
CA ILE A 15 4.28 64.95 -11.54
C ILE A 15 4.73 64.08 -10.39
N ALA A 16 3.78 63.58 -9.60
CA ALA A 16 4.04 62.51 -8.64
C ALA A 16 4.34 61.20 -9.41
N GLY A 17 5.62 60.87 -9.56
CA GLY A 17 6.05 59.62 -10.10
C GLY A 17 5.64 58.47 -9.17
N VAL A 18 4.58 57.75 -9.53
CA VAL A 18 4.20 56.51 -8.87
C VAL A 18 5.19 55.47 -9.35
N SER A 19 6.28 55.27 -8.60
CA SER A 19 7.16 54.12 -8.76
C SER A 19 6.38 52.86 -8.40
N TRP A 20 5.86 52.18 -9.38
CA TRP A 20 5.40 50.78 -9.23
C TRP A 20 6.63 49.92 -8.94
N ALA A 21 6.86 49.68 -7.66
CA ALA A 21 7.75 48.60 -7.25
C ALA A 21 7.11 47.30 -7.73
N VAL A 22 7.55 46.81 -8.89
CA VAL A 22 7.27 45.46 -9.33
C VAL A 22 8.00 44.56 -8.35
N PHE A 23 7.30 44.15 -7.29
CA PHE A 23 7.76 42.99 -6.49
C PHE A 23 7.76 41.81 -7.45
N SER A 24 8.88 41.55 -8.08
CA SER A 24 9.18 40.27 -8.70
C SER A 24 9.08 39.23 -7.56
N TYR A 25 7.93 38.57 -7.45
CA TYR A 25 7.86 37.30 -6.76
C TYR A 25 8.83 36.38 -7.53
N ALA A 26 10.08 36.37 -7.12
CA ALA A 26 10.99 35.32 -7.50
C ALA A 26 10.40 34.05 -6.87
N GLY A 27 9.52 33.37 -7.60
CA GLY A 27 8.98 32.08 -7.18
C GLY A 27 10.15 31.18 -6.84
N GLU A 28 10.16 30.59 -5.65
CA GLU A 28 11.21 29.68 -5.24
C GLU A 28 11.43 28.65 -6.33
N THR A 29 12.70 28.47 -6.72
CA THR A 29 13.07 27.49 -7.75
C THR A 29 12.59 26.10 -7.27
N PRO A 30 11.77 25.40 -8.08
CA PRO A 30 11.27 24.10 -7.69
C PRO A 30 12.39 23.17 -7.24
N PHE A 31 12.19 22.48 -6.12
CA PHE A 31 13.22 21.67 -5.46
C PHE A 31 13.92 20.70 -6.42
N TYR A 32 13.18 20.07 -7.34
CA TYR A 32 13.72 19.07 -8.27
C TYR A 32 14.25 19.63 -9.59
N ARG A 33 14.21 20.94 -9.82
CA ARG A 33 14.74 21.54 -11.08
C ARG A 33 16.24 21.24 -11.26
N GLY A 34 16.57 20.63 -12.39
CA GLY A 34 17.96 20.26 -12.71
C GLY A 34 18.54 19.11 -11.89
N LYS A 35 17.72 18.39 -11.14
CA LYS A 35 18.11 17.21 -10.36
C LYS A 35 17.57 15.94 -10.99
N ASN A 36 18.14 14.80 -10.62
CA ASN A 36 17.60 13.48 -10.92
C ASN A 36 16.96 12.89 -9.65
N LEU A 37 15.83 12.18 -9.82
CA LEU A 37 15.21 11.40 -8.75
C LEU A 37 15.44 9.91 -9.00
N THR A 38 15.99 9.19 -8.04
CA THR A 38 16.07 7.74 -8.08
C THR A 38 14.85 7.14 -7.38
N VAL A 39 14.09 6.30 -8.11
CA VAL A 39 13.06 5.45 -7.51
C VAL A 39 13.67 4.08 -7.23
N LEU A 40 13.92 3.82 -5.95
CA LEU A 40 14.50 2.58 -5.47
C LEU A 40 13.38 1.56 -5.22
N ILE A 41 13.49 0.36 -5.81
CA ILE A 41 12.52 -0.73 -5.69
C ILE A 41 13.17 -1.89 -4.95
N ASN A 42 12.54 -2.39 -3.89
CA ASN A 42 13.11 -3.41 -3.00
C ASN A 42 12.95 -4.87 -3.50
N PHE A 43 12.55 -5.07 -4.74
CA PHE A 43 12.43 -6.39 -5.37
C PHE A 43 13.09 -6.41 -6.76
N ALA A 44 13.31 -7.61 -7.28
CA ALA A 44 13.91 -7.81 -8.59
C ALA A 44 13.05 -7.20 -9.72
N ALA A 45 13.70 -6.85 -10.81
CA ALA A 45 13.06 -6.35 -12.01
C ALA A 45 12.05 -7.37 -12.59
N GLY A 46 10.95 -6.88 -13.17
CA GLY A 46 9.89 -7.68 -13.78
C GLY A 46 8.85 -8.23 -12.79
N GLY A 47 9.05 -8.09 -11.48
CA GLY A 47 8.04 -8.44 -10.48
C GLY A 47 6.94 -7.38 -10.32
N PRO A 48 5.82 -7.70 -9.63
CA PRO A 48 4.71 -6.76 -9.47
C PRO A 48 5.11 -5.40 -8.90
N THR A 49 5.99 -5.37 -7.89
CA THR A 49 6.47 -4.12 -7.29
C THR A 49 7.28 -3.29 -8.28
N ASP A 50 8.09 -3.94 -9.12
CA ASP A 50 8.89 -3.27 -10.15
C ASP A 50 8.00 -2.70 -11.26
N ILE A 51 7.05 -3.49 -11.74
CA ILE A 51 6.10 -3.06 -12.79
C ILE A 51 5.32 -1.83 -12.33
N GLU A 52 4.73 -1.88 -11.14
CA GLU A 52 4.01 -0.74 -10.55
C GLU A 52 4.93 0.46 -10.32
N GLY A 53 6.12 0.23 -9.74
CA GLY A 53 7.10 1.28 -9.46
C GLY A 53 7.61 2.00 -10.71
N ARG A 54 7.74 1.31 -11.85
CA ARG A 54 8.11 1.93 -13.14
C ARG A 54 7.00 2.80 -13.71
N ILE A 55 5.74 2.39 -13.55
CA ILE A 55 4.60 3.23 -13.93
C ILE A 55 4.59 4.50 -13.08
N VAL A 56 4.68 4.33 -11.75
CA VAL A 56 4.75 5.46 -10.81
C VAL A 56 5.93 6.39 -11.13
N ALA A 57 7.13 5.86 -11.34
CA ALA A 57 8.33 6.64 -11.63
C ALA A 57 8.15 7.53 -12.88
N ARG A 58 7.62 6.96 -13.96
CA ARG A 58 7.41 7.68 -15.22
C ARG A 58 6.42 8.84 -15.08
N PHE A 59 5.30 8.60 -14.42
CA PHE A 59 4.27 9.62 -14.24
C PHE A 59 4.64 10.63 -13.14
N LEU A 60 5.28 10.18 -12.07
CA LEU A 60 5.74 11.08 -11.01
C LEU A 60 6.70 12.14 -11.56
N GLY A 61 7.63 11.76 -12.44
CA GLY A 61 8.54 12.71 -13.09
C GLY A 61 7.83 13.83 -13.85
N LYS A 62 6.69 13.54 -14.49
CA LYS A 62 5.85 14.54 -15.19
C LYS A 62 5.21 15.53 -14.22
N HIS A 63 4.83 15.08 -13.03
CA HIS A 63 4.03 15.84 -12.06
C HIS A 63 4.83 16.47 -10.92
N LEU A 64 6.12 16.15 -10.80
CA LEU A 64 6.98 16.78 -9.80
C LEU A 64 7.34 18.22 -10.20
N PRO A 65 7.24 19.19 -9.27
CA PRO A 65 7.75 20.53 -9.51
C PRO A 65 9.23 20.50 -9.92
N GLY A 66 9.54 21.04 -11.10
CA GLY A 66 10.89 21.01 -11.67
C GLY A 66 11.14 19.86 -12.66
N GLN A 67 10.21 18.92 -12.80
CA GLN A 67 10.21 17.82 -13.78
C GLN A 67 11.56 17.10 -13.90
N PRO A 68 12.07 16.47 -12.82
CA PRO A 68 13.35 15.78 -12.81
C PRO A 68 13.35 14.59 -13.76
N ALA A 69 14.51 14.22 -14.26
CA ALA A 69 14.68 12.88 -14.81
C ALA A 69 14.54 11.84 -13.70
N VAL A 70 13.78 10.76 -13.96
CA VAL A 70 13.55 9.72 -12.96
C VAL A 70 14.23 8.43 -13.39
N ILE A 71 15.09 7.92 -12.50
CA ILE A 71 15.88 6.69 -12.70
C ILE A 71 15.30 5.61 -11.79
N VAL A 72 15.03 4.42 -12.33
CA VAL A 72 14.56 3.27 -11.52
C VAL A 72 15.74 2.36 -11.23
N GLN A 73 15.91 2.02 -9.94
CA GLN A 73 16.93 1.10 -9.45
C GLN A 73 16.29 0.00 -8.63
N ASN A 74 16.64 -1.26 -8.90
CA ASN A 74 16.21 -2.40 -8.12
C ASN A 74 17.29 -2.81 -7.10
N MET A 75 16.88 -3.07 -5.85
CA MET A 75 17.73 -3.57 -4.78
C MET A 75 16.99 -4.67 -4.02
N ALA A 76 17.00 -5.87 -4.60
CA ALA A 76 16.37 -7.05 -4.02
C ALA A 76 17.26 -7.65 -2.91
N GLY A 77 16.66 -8.50 -2.08
CA GLY A 77 17.35 -9.29 -1.05
C GLY A 77 16.61 -9.31 0.28
N ALA A 78 16.75 -10.38 1.02
CA ALA A 78 16.15 -10.61 2.34
C ALA A 78 14.65 -10.23 2.40
N GLY A 79 13.85 -10.70 1.42
CA GLY A 79 12.42 -10.35 1.38
C GLY A 79 12.13 -8.85 1.16
N GLY A 80 13.08 -8.09 0.59
CA GLY A 80 12.98 -6.65 0.34
C GLY A 80 13.63 -5.78 1.43
N VAL A 81 14.09 -6.37 2.53
CA VAL A 81 14.70 -5.64 3.66
C VAL A 81 16.01 -4.97 3.28
N THR A 82 16.79 -5.54 2.33
CA THR A 82 18.04 -4.94 1.85
C THR A 82 17.83 -3.50 1.35
N GLY A 83 16.86 -3.28 0.46
CA GLY A 83 16.55 -1.94 -0.05
C GLY A 83 16.04 -0.99 1.03
N VAL A 84 15.31 -1.51 2.02
CA VAL A 84 14.79 -0.72 3.16
C VAL A 84 15.93 -0.24 4.05
N ASN A 85 16.86 -1.13 4.41
CA ASN A 85 18.03 -0.77 5.21
C ASN A 85 18.93 0.21 4.45
N TYR A 86 19.15 0.00 3.15
CA TYR A 86 19.91 0.95 2.32
C TYR A 86 19.32 2.36 2.38
N LEU A 87 17.99 2.48 2.20
CA LEU A 87 17.33 3.78 2.23
C LEU A 87 17.43 4.44 3.62
N GLY A 88 17.37 3.65 4.71
CA GLY A 88 17.39 4.18 6.07
C GLY A 88 18.77 4.46 6.65
N GLU A 89 19.81 3.75 6.18
CA GLU A 89 21.14 3.77 6.77
C GLU A 89 22.21 4.39 5.87
N ILE A 90 22.05 4.26 4.53
CA ILE A 90 23.13 4.54 3.55
C ILE A 90 22.76 5.68 2.59
N ALA A 91 21.51 5.71 2.11
CA ALA A 91 21.07 6.73 1.16
C ALA A 91 21.15 8.12 1.80
N LYS A 92 21.64 9.11 1.02
CA LYS A 92 21.71 10.49 1.49
C LYS A 92 20.29 11.01 1.77
N PRO A 93 20.08 11.73 2.90
CA PRO A 93 18.78 12.31 3.22
C PRO A 93 18.52 13.62 2.45
N ASP A 94 18.85 13.65 1.16
CA ASP A 94 18.75 14.83 0.29
C ASP A 94 17.44 14.87 -0.52
N GLY A 95 16.55 13.89 -0.33
CA GLY A 95 15.27 13.80 -1.04
C GLY A 95 15.39 13.31 -2.49
N LEU A 96 16.58 12.92 -2.96
CA LEU A 96 16.80 12.44 -4.33
C LEU A 96 16.69 10.92 -4.49
N THR A 97 16.44 10.19 -3.41
CA THR A 97 16.12 8.75 -3.43
C THR A 97 14.76 8.51 -2.80
N LEU A 98 13.80 8.06 -3.61
CA LEU A 98 12.46 7.65 -3.19
C LEU A 98 12.37 6.13 -3.18
N GLY A 99 12.14 5.52 -2.03
CA GLY A 99 11.84 4.10 -1.95
C GLY A 99 10.40 3.82 -2.35
N TYR A 100 10.17 2.93 -3.32
CA TYR A 100 8.85 2.35 -3.66
C TYR A 100 8.87 0.88 -3.26
N PHE A 101 8.34 0.57 -2.06
CA PHE A 101 8.60 -0.67 -1.36
C PHE A 101 7.35 -1.45 -1.00
N THR A 102 7.51 -2.76 -0.82
CA THR A 102 6.51 -3.68 -0.26
C THR A 102 7.08 -4.54 0.86
N GLY A 103 6.24 -5.03 1.75
CA GLY A 103 6.54 -6.12 2.71
C GLY A 103 7.14 -5.72 4.06
N GLN A 104 7.82 -4.60 4.20
CA GLN A 104 8.65 -4.27 5.36
C GLN A 104 7.91 -4.17 6.70
N PHE A 105 6.61 -3.89 6.70
CA PHE A 105 5.84 -3.78 7.94
C PHE A 105 5.57 -5.14 8.59
N PHE A 106 5.50 -6.19 7.79
CA PHE A 106 5.42 -7.53 8.33
C PHE A 106 6.73 -7.93 9.03
N ASN A 107 7.88 -7.59 8.46
CA ASN A 107 9.19 -7.80 9.08
C ASN A 107 9.30 -7.08 10.45
N LEU A 108 8.69 -5.88 10.57
CA LEU A 108 8.59 -5.17 11.85
C LEU A 108 7.76 -5.96 12.87
N LEU A 109 6.58 -6.48 12.47
CA LEU A 109 5.68 -7.22 13.36
C LEU A 109 6.29 -8.54 13.84
N THR A 110 7.07 -9.20 12.98
CA THR A 110 7.75 -10.47 13.31
C THR A 110 9.10 -10.29 14.00
N ALA A 111 9.55 -9.04 14.16
CA ALA A 111 10.87 -8.71 14.69
C ALA A 111 12.00 -9.37 13.89
N ASP A 112 11.92 -9.31 12.56
CA ASP A 112 12.94 -9.86 11.66
C ASP A 112 14.32 -9.25 11.96
N PRO A 113 15.33 -10.05 12.34
CA PRO A 113 16.66 -9.54 12.69
C PRO A 113 17.39 -8.86 11.52
N ASN A 114 16.97 -9.11 10.29
CA ASN A 114 17.54 -8.45 9.12
C ASN A 114 17.04 -7.01 8.96
N LEU A 115 15.91 -6.63 9.56
CA LEU A 115 15.39 -5.25 9.53
C LEU A 115 16.09 -4.41 10.60
N ARG A 116 17.13 -3.67 10.22
CA ARG A 116 17.95 -2.88 11.14
C ARG A 116 17.49 -1.44 11.30
N THR A 117 16.85 -0.89 10.25
CA THR A 117 16.42 0.51 10.23
C THR A 117 15.08 0.71 10.96
N ASP A 118 14.95 1.84 11.64
CA ASP A 118 13.72 2.22 12.34
C ASP A 118 12.68 2.77 11.33
N LEU A 119 11.64 1.99 11.08
CA LEU A 119 10.58 2.37 10.17
C LEU A 119 9.80 3.62 10.61
N GLY A 120 9.80 3.94 11.90
CA GLY A 120 9.14 5.14 12.45
C GLY A 120 9.83 6.46 12.09
N LYS A 121 11.08 6.42 11.59
CA LYS A 121 11.88 7.62 11.27
C LYS A 121 11.79 8.08 9.83
N PHE A 122 11.25 7.28 8.92
CA PHE A 122 11.10 7.67 7.51
C PHE A 122 10.04 8.76 7.34
N ALA A 123 10.21 9.58 6.31
CA ALA A 123 9.14 10.45 5.83
C ALA A 123 8.33 9.70 4.75
N TYR A 124 7.07 9.45 5.05
CA TYR A 124 6.16 8.73 4.15
C TYR A 124 5.48 9.69 3.19
N ILE A 125 5.47 9.32 1.92
CA ILE A 125 4.96 10.16 0.83
C ILE A 125 3.56 9.71 0.42
N ALA A 126 3.42 8.43 0.06
CA ALA A 126 2.16 7.85 -0.36
C ALA A 126 2.14 6.35 -0.07
N SER A 127 0.95 5.79 0.05
CA SER A 127 0.74 4.34 0.10
C SER A 127 -0.35 3.92 -0.88
N ILE A 128 -0.32 2.67 -1.34
CA ILE A 128 -1.41 2.07 -2.10
C ILE A 128 -2.01 0.93 -1.29
N GLU A 129 -3.33 0.94 -1.18
CA GLU A 129 -4.07 -0.13 -0.52
C GLU A 129 -4.31 -1.32 -1.44
N GLY A 130 -4.47 -2.51 -0.86
CA GLY A 130 -4.84 -3.71 -1.58
C GLY A 130 -5.17 -4.83 -0.62
N VAL A 131 -6.16 -5.64 -0.96
CA VAL A 131 -6.64 -6.76 -0.15
C VAL A 131 -6.53 -8.08 -0.91
N ALA A 132 -6.72 -9.20 -0.21
CA ALA A 132 -6.83 -10.51 -0.82
C ALA A 132 -8.24 -11.07 -0.66
N VAL A 133 -8.60 -11.99 -1.55
CA VAL A 133 -9.84 -12.76 -1.53
C VAL A 133 -9.49 -14.21 -1.20
N ALA A 134 -10.19 -14.77 -0.21
CA ALA A 134 -10.13 -16.18 0.14
C ALA A 134 -11.16 -16.96 -0.66
N TYR A 135 -10.75 -18.11 -1.17
CA TYR A 135 -11.65 -19.02 -1.89
C TYR A 135 -11.33 -20.47 -1.54
N ILE A 136 -12.37 -21.31 -1.64
CA ILE A 136 -12.30 -22.74 -1.30
C ILE A 136 -12.97 -23.56 -2.41
N ARG A 137 -12.51 -24.78 -2.62
CA ARG A 137 -13.18 -25.72 -3.53
C ARG A 137 -14.55 -26.10 -3.01
N LYS A 138 -15.53 -26.21 -3.92
CA LYS A 138 -16.90 -26.57 -3.57
C LYS A 138 -17.06 -28.02 -3.10
N ASP A 139 -16.17 -28.89 -3.53
CA ASP A 139 -16.19 -30.34 -3.23
C ASP A 139 -15.53 -30.72 -1.90
N VAL A 140 -15.07 -29.75 -1.11
CA VAL A 140 -14.61 -30.00 0.27
C VAL A 140 -15.77 -30.50 1.11
N ALA A 141 -15.57 -31.64 1.78
CA ALA A 141 -16.61 -32.25 2.58
C ALA A 141 -17.15 -31.34 3.72
N PRO A 142 -18.47 -31.25 3.93
CA PRO A 142 -19.57 -31.98 3.30
C PRO A 142 -20.11 -31.37 2.01
N GLY A 143 -19.43 -30.38 1.44
CA GLY A 143 -19.85 -29.53 0.32
C GLY A 143 -19.99 -28.09 0.76
N ILE A 144 -19.46 -27.15 -0.05
CA ILE A 144 -19.47 -25.72 0.21
C ILE A 144 -20.33 -25.03 -0.84
N HIS A 145 -21.47 -24.47 -0.43
CA HIS A 145 -22.44 -23.84 -1.33
C HIS A 145 -22.53 -22.34 -1.15
N GLU A 146 -22.21 -21.83 0.02
CA GLU A 146 -22.19 -20.41 0.34
C GLU A 146 -21.04 -20.08 1.31
N PRO A 147 -20.61 -18.80 1.43
CA PRO A 147 -19.47 -18.41 2.26
C PRO A 147 -19.49 -18.94 3.69
N LYS A 148 -20.65 -18.93 4.35
CA LYS A 148 -20.77 -19.39 5.74
C LYS A 148 -20.60 -20.91 5.92
N ASP A 149 -20.68 -21.70 4.84
CA ASP A 149 -20.49 -23.14 4.92
C ASP A 149 -19.03 -23.51 5.24
N ILE A 150 -18.10 -22.55 5.14
CA ILE A 150 -16.68 -22.80 5.43
C ILE A 150 -16.47 -23.37 6.84
N VAL A 151 -17.29 -23.03 7.82
CA VAL A 151 -17.19 -23.60 9.18
C VAL A 151 -17.56 -25.09 9.25
N LYS A 152 -18.19 -25.62 8.21
CA LYS A 152 -18.50 -27.04 8.07
C LYS A 152 -17.38 -27.83 7.37
N ALA A 153 -16.43 -27.14 6.74
CA ALA A 153 -15.37 -27.73 5.96
C ALA A 153 -14.47 -28.64 6.82
N LYS A 154 -14.17 -29.83 6.30
CA LYS A 154 -13.35 -30.83 7.01
C LYS A 154 -12.30 -31.41 6.10
N GLY A 155 -11.12 -31.71 6.68
CA GLY A 155 -10.09 -32.48 6.02
C GLY A 155 -9.46 -31.80 4.79
N PHE A 156 -9.38 -30.49 4.77
CA PHE A 156 -8.80 -29.74 3.64
C PHE A 156 -7.41 -29.16 3.93
N LYS A 157 -6.70 -28.89 2.86
CA LYS A 157 -5.39 -28.25 2.87
C LYS A 157 -5.53 -26.80 2.44
N ALA A 158 -4.99 -25.89 3.26
CA ALA A 158 -4.86 -24.48 2.94
C ALA A 158 -3.46 -24.21 2.39
N GLY A 159 -3.37 -23.72 1.16
CA GLY A 159 -2.10 -23.46 0.48
C GLY A 159 -1.51 -22.11 0.81
N GLY A 160 -0.19 -22.01 0.81
CA GLY A 160 0.53 -20.78 1.03
C GLY A 160 1.90 -20.73 0.35
N LEU A 161 2.49 -19.53 0.30
CA LEU A 161 3.79 -19.31 -0.31
C LEU A 161 4.92 -19.49 0.69
N SER A 162 4.76 -18.97 1.92
CA SER A 162 5.80 -19.00 2.95
C SER A 162 5.23 -18.77 4.34
N LEU A 163 5.81 -19.43 5.34
CA LEU A 163 5.53 -19.17 6.76
C LEU A 163 5.69 -17.69 7.12
N ASN A 164 6.64 -16.99 6.50
CA ASN A 164 6.95 -15.59 6.74
C ASN A 164 6.22 -14.63 5.78
N SER A 165 5.10 -15.05 5.20
CA SER A 165 4.25 -14.21 4.37
C SER A 165 3.10 -13.60 5.19
N ALA A 166 2.95 -12.28 5.16
CA ALA A 166 1.82 -11.61 5.82
C ALA A 166 0.47 -12.17 5.37
N LYS A 167 0.33 -12.49 4.08
CA LYS A 167 -0.86 -13.11 3.50
C LYS A 167 -1.14 -14.47 4.15
N ASP A 168 -0.11 -15.30 4.28
CA ASP A 168 -0.27 -16.66 4.78
C ASP A 168 -0.53 -16.68 6.30
N VAL A 169 0.11 -15.81 7.06
CA VAL A 169 -0.19 -15.64 8.49
C VAL A 169 -1.63 -15.17 8.68
N ARG A 170 -2.09 -14.22 7.86
CA ARG A 170 -3.44 -13.66 7.94
C ARG A 170 -4.51 -14.71 7.75
N PHE A 171 -4.47 -15.47 6.65
CA PHE A 171 -5.54 -16.45 6.42
C PHE A 171 -5.53 -17.58 7.46
N ARG A 172 -4.36 -17.97 8.00
CA ARG A 172 -4.30 -18.95 9.08
C ARG A 172 -4.91 -18.42 10.37
N LEU A 173 -4.63 -17.16 10.72
CA LEU A 173 -5.33 -16.47 11.82
C LEU A 173 -6.86 -16.44 11.61
N GLN A 174 -7.30 -16.19 10.38
CA GLN A 174 -8.72 -16.15 10.03
C GLN A 174 -9.38 -17.53 10.16
N LEU A 175 -8.74 -18.59 9.67
CA LEU A 175 -9.22 -19.96 9.80
C LEU A 175 -9.28 -20.40 11.28
N ASP A 176 -8.27 -20.06 12.08
CA ASP A 176 -8.24 -20.36 13.52
C ASP A 176 -9.33 -19.57 14.28
N LEU A 177 -9.57 -18.29 13.91
CA LEU A 177 -10.69 -17.49 14.46
C LEU A 177 -12.05 -18.09 14.15
N LEU A 178 -12.21 -18.69 12.98
CA LEU A 178 -13.41 -19.42 12.58
C LEU A 178 -13.50 -20.82 13.23
N GLY A 179 -12.47 -21.27 13.95
CA GLY A 179 -12.40 -22.59 14.55
C GLY A 179 -12.31 -23.75 13.56
N ILE A 180 -11.71 -23.52 12.38
CA ILE A 180 -11.68 -24.49 11.28
C ILE A 180 -10.37 -25.25 11.26
N PRO A 181 -10.37 -26.57 11.58
CA PRO A 181 -9.18 -27.40 11.44
C PRO A 181 -8.73 -27.50 9.99
N HIS A 182 -7.46 -27.20 9.74
CA HIS A 182 -6.88 -27.24 8.39
C HIS A 182 -5.42 -27.68 8.43
N GLN A 183 -4.96 -28.28 7.33
CA GLN A 183 -3.54 -28.55 7.12
C GLN A 183 -2.94 -27.42 6.30
N TYR A 184 -1.96 -26.70 6.85
CA TYR A 184 -1.23 -25.70 6.09
C TYR A 184 -0.14 -26.34 5.25
N VAL A 185 -0.15 -26.08 3.95
CA VAL A 185 0.86 -26.52 2.95
C VAL A 185 1.51 -25.30 2.34
N THR A 186 2.80 -25.17 2.47
CA THR A 186 3.57 -24.01 1.99
C THR A 186 4.68 -24.44 1.02
N GLY A 187 5.31 -23.45 0.37
CA GLY A 187 6.42 -23.67 -0.56
C GLY A 187 6.06 -23.48 -2.03
N TYR A 188 4.86 -23.01 -2.34
CA TYR A 188 4.52 -22.60 -3.70
C TYR A 188 5.32 -21.35 -4.07
N ASN A 189 5.98 -21.38 -5.25
CA ASN A 189 6.84 -20.27 -5.68
C ASN A 189 6.06 -19.02 -6.08
N SER A 190 4.79 -19.17 -6.46
CA SER A 190 3.93 -18.07 -6.92
C SER A 190 2.46 -18.34 -6.63
N ASN A 191 1.63 -17.28 -6.68
CA ASN A 191 0.18 -17.43 -6.63
C ASN A 191 -0.34 -18.29 -7.79
N SER A 192 0.31 -18.26 -8.95
CA SER A 192 -0.07 -19.09 -10.11
C SER A 192 0.12 -20.58 -9.81
N ASP A 193 1.23 -20.95 -9.18
CA ASP A 193 1.50 -22.36 -8.82
C ASP A 193 0.50 -22.85 -7.78
N ALA A 194 0.22 -22.05 -6.77
CA ALA A 194 -0.78 -22.41 -5.74
C ALA A 194 -2.20 -22.50 -6.34
N ARG A 195 -2.55 -21.64 -7.31
CA ARG A 195 -3.84 -21.68 -8.01
C ARG A 195 -3.97 -22.97 -8.84
N LEU A 196 -2.92 -23.36 -9.58
CA LEU A 196 -2.87 -24.65 -10.27
C LEU A 196 -3.02 -25.84 -9.31
N ALA A 197 -2.43 -25.74 -8.12
CA ALA A 197 -2.59 -26.78 -7.08
C ALA A 197 -4.04 -26.87 -6.57
N VAL A 198 -4.78 -25.74 -6.50
CA VAL A 198 -6.23 -25.76 -6.23
C VAL A 198 -7.00 -26.42 -7.38
N GLU A 199 -6.69 -26.10 -8.63
CA GLU A 199 -7.33 -26.73 -9.80
C GLU A 199 -7.12 -28.27 -9.79
N ARG A 200 -5.93 -28.72 -9.42
CA ARG A 200 -5.55 -30.16 -9.35
C ARG A 200 -6.00 -30.85 -8.05
N ASN A 201 -6.67 -30.13 -7.15
CA ASN A 201 -7.10 -30.64 -5.84
C ASN A 201 -5.95 -31.07 -4.91
N GLU A 202 -4.74 -30.55 -5.11
CA GLU A 202 -3.60 -30.76 -4.21
C GLU A 202 -3.77 -29.98 -2.90
N ILE A 203 -4.36 -28.77 -3.00
CA ILE A 203 -4.87 -27.96 -1.91
C ILE A 203 -6.30 -27.51 -2.24
N GLN A 204 -7.09 -27.17 -1.22
CA GLN A 204 -8.50 -26.84 -1.44
C GLN A 204 -8.85 -25.40 -1.08
N PHE A 205 -8.04 -24.72 -0.29
CA PHE A 205 -8.21 -23.32 0.11
C PHE A 205 -6.96 -22.51 -0.26
N PHE A 206 -7.18 -21.30 -0.77
CA PHE A 206 -6.11 -20.36 -1.04
C PHE A 206 -6.61 -18.90 -0.94
N THR A 207 -5.67 -17.95 -0.79
CA THR A 207 -5.95 -16.53 -0.84
C THR A 207 -5.12 -15.85 -1.90
N GLU A 208 -5.72 -14.94 -2.66
CA GLU A 208 -5.05 -14.23 -3.74
C GLU A 208 -5.41 -12.74 -3.72
N GLY A 209 -4.45 -11.88 -4.02
CA GLY A 209 -4.70 -10.45 -4.13
C GLY A 209 -5.81 -10.13 -5.15
N THR A 210 -6.58 -9.09 -4.90
CA THR A 210 -7.76 -8.72 -5.72
C THR A 210 -7.49 -8.71 -7.22
N PRO A 211 -6.34 -8.18 -7.73
CA PRO A 211 -6.06 -8.22 -9.16
C PRO A 211 -5.97 -9.64 -9.73
N GLY A 212 -5.28 -10.55 -9.04
CA GLY A 212 -5.17 -11.96 -9.45
C GLY A 212 -6.50 -12.70 -9.36
N TYR A 213 -7.25 -12.48 -8.28
CA TYR A 213 -8.58 -13.04 -8.13
C TYR A 213 -9.52 -12.60 -9.27
N ARG A 214 -9.60 -11.30 -9.58
CA ARG A 214 -10.46 -10.76 -10.62
C ARG A 214 -10.06 -11.21 -12.03
N SER A 215 -8.77 -11.35 -12.31
CA SER A 215 -8.28 -11.70 -13.65
C SER A 215 -8.18 -13.20 -13.90
N GLN A 216 -8.00 -14.03 -12.88
CA GLN A 216 -7.68 -15.45 -13.03
C GLN A 216 -8.67 -16.38 -12.33
N VAL A 217 -9.08 -16.09 -11.11
CA VAL A 217 -9.92 -16.99 -10.30
C VAL A 217 -11.40 -16.81 -10.65
N GLN A 218 -11.90 -15.59 -10.60
CA GLN A 218 -13.32 -15.29 -10.81
C GLN A 218 -13.82 -15.70 -12.21
N PRO A 219 -13.14 -15.35 -13.34
CA PRO A 219 -13.65 -15.64 -14.68
C PRO A 219 -13.54 -17.10 -15.11
N ARG A 220 -12.79 -17.92 -14.36
CA ARG A 220 -12.58 -19.35 -14.62
C ARG A 220 -13.11 -20.20 -13.47
N MET A 221 -12.38 -20.30 -12.40
CA MET A 221 -12.64 -21.25 -11.31
C MET A 221 -13.99 -21.01 -10.60
N VAL A 222 -14.38 -19.75 -10.39
CA VAL A 222 -15.70 -19.42 -9.80
C VAL A 222 -16.80 -19.64 -10.84
N LYS A 223 -16.62 -19.12 -12.05
CA LYS A 223 -17.60 -19.25 -13.14
C LYS A 223 -17.89 -20.73 -13.48
N ASP A 224 -16.86 -21.55 -13.50
CA ASP A 224 -16.98 -22.99 -13.80
C ASP A 224 -17.46 -23.80 -12.58
N GLY A 225 -17.69 -23.14 -11.43
CA GLY A 225 -18.21 -23.78 -10.24
C GLY A 225 -17.21 -24.65 -9.48
N LEU A 226 -15.90 -24.51 -9.76
CA LEU A 226 -14.85 -25.26 -9.07
C LEU A 226 -14.64 -24.77 -7.65
N VAL A 227 -14.61 -23.43 -7.47
CA VAL A 227 -14.42 -22.80 -6.16
C VAL A 227 -15.53 -21.80 -5.86
N ILE A 228 -15.65 -21.45 -4.58
CA ILE A 228 -16.48 -20.37 -4.08
C ILE A 228 -15.61 -19.34 -3.37
N PRO A 229 -15.78 -18.03 -3.61
CA PRO A 229 -15.17 -17.01 -2.77
C PRO A 229 -15.82 -17.04 -1.40
N VAL A 230 -15.03 -16.96 -0.35
CA VAL A 230 -15.50 -17.07 1.04
C VAL A 230 -15.59 -15.70 1.68
N TYR A 231 -14.52 -14.92 1.59
CA TYR A 231 -14.46 -13.55 2.12
C TYR A 231 -13.33 -12.78 1.42
N ALA A 232 -13.45 -11.47 1.49
CA ALA A 232 -12.33 -10.57 1.23
C ALA A 232 -11.70 -10.10 2.54
N ASP A 233 -10.40 -9.86 2.52
CA ASP A 233 -9.71 -9.16 3.60
C ASP A 233 -10.23 -7.73 3.73
N GLU A 234 -9.93 -7.12 4.86
CA GLU A 234 -10.37 -5.76 5.20
C GLU A 234 -9.20 -4.84 5.41
N LEU A 235 -9.43 -3.58 5.13
CA LEU A 235 -8.58 -2.48 5.55
C LEU A 235 -8.85 -2.18 7.04
N VAL A 236 -7.91 -1.50 7.69
CA VAL A 236 -8.07 -1.03 9.06
C VAL A 236 -7.87 0.47 9.08
N THR A 237 -8.83 1.19 9.68
CA THR A 237 -8.76 2.64 9.85
C THR A 237 -7.74 3.04 10.92
N VAL A 238 -7.40 4.33 10.99
CA VAL A 238 -6.54 4.86 12.05
C VAL A 238 -7.13 4.59 13.45
N ASP A 239 -8.45 4.55 13.59
CA ASP A 239 -9.11 4.25 14.87
C ASP A 239 -9.14 2.77 15.21
N GLY A 240 -8.63 1.92 14.31
CA GLY A 240 -8.54 0.48 14.51
C GLY A 240 -9.81 -0.29 14.15
N GLU A 241 -10.72 0.33 13.39
CA GLU A 241 -11.93 -0.31 12.91
C GLU A 241 -11.72 -0.98 11.55
N PHE A 242 -12.37 -2.12 11.34
CA PHE A 242 -12.38 -2.77 10.04
C PHE A 242 -13.21 -1.98 9.03
N ARG A 243 -12.65 -1.83 7.84
CA ARG A 243 -13.30 -1.20 6.68
C ARG A 243 -13.22 -2.13 5.48
N PRO A 244 -14.36 -2.58 4.94
CA PRO A 244 -14.38 -3.37 3.71
C PRO A 244 -13.66 -2.63 2.57
N SER A 245 -12.93 -3.37 1.76
CA SER A 245 -12.26 -2.78 0.59
C SER A 245 -13.27 -2.56 -0.55
N PRO A 246 -13.29 -1.38 -1.17
CA PRO A 246 -14.10 -1.14 -2.37
C PRO A 246 -13.76 -2.06 -3.55
N GLU A 247 -12.54 -2.61 -3.60
CA GLU A 247 -12.13 -3.57 -4.64
C GLU A 247 -12.85 -4.91 -4.58
N ALA A 248 -13.42 -5.24 -3.42
CA ALA A 248 -14.13 -6.49 -3.17
C ALA A 248 -15.51 -6.26 -2.52
N ALA A 249 -16.17 -5.15 -2.86
CA ALA A 249 -17.46 -4.75 -2.26
C ALA A 249 -18.62 -5.71 -2.59
N ASP A 250 -18.47 -6.54 -3.61
CA ASP A 250 -19.40 -7.60 -4.00
C ASP A 250 -19.25 -8.91 -3.19
N LEU A 251 -18.24 -8.98 -2.32
CA LEU A 251 -17.94 -10.13 -1.46
C LEU A 251 -18.14 -9.76 0.02
N PRO A 252 -18.53 -10.70 0.88
CA PRO A 252 -18.52 -10.44 2.31
C PRO A 252 -17.07 -10.20 2.76
N SER A 253 -16.87 -9.21 3.63
CA SER A 253 -15.59 -9.08 4.32
C SER A 253 -15.47 -10.16 5.42
N PHE A 254 -14.24 -10.41 5.90
CA PHE A 254 -14.03 -11.40 6.96
C PHE A 254 -14.83 -11.08 8.22
N SER A 255 -14.87 -9.83 8.66
CA SER A 255 -15.62 -9.44 9.87
C SER A 255 -17.14 -9.57 9.68
N GLN A 256 -17.64 -9.30 8.47
CA GLN A 256 -19.05 -9.52 8.12
C GLN A 256 -19.39 -11.00 8.15
N LEU A 257 -18.57 -11.85 7.53
CA LEU A 257 -18.76 -13.31 7.56
C LEU A 257 -18.70 -13.84 9.00
N TYR A 258 -17.72 -13.40 9.78
CA TYR A 258 -17.57 -13.79 11.18
C TYR A 258 -18.83 -13.45 11.98
N ARG A 259 -19.37 -12.22 11.81
CA ARG A 259 -20.60 -11.78 12.46
C ARG A 259 -21.82 -12.59 12.00
N GLN A 260 -21.91 -12.96 10.72
CA GLN A 260 -23.00 -13.80 10.21
C GLN A 260 -22.99 -15.21 10.83
N ILE A 261 -21.79 -15.76 11.11
CA ILE A 261 -21.63 -17.09 11.70
C ILE A 261 -21.87 -17.06 13.21
N PHE A 262 -21.28 -16.11 13.93
CA PHE A 262 -21.24 -16.11 15.40
C PHE A 262 -22.17 -15.09 16.08
N GLY A 263 -22.89 -14.26 15.31
CA GLY A 263 -23.78 -13.22 15.82
C GLY A 263 -23.10 -11.97 16.38
N LYS A 264 -21.76 -11.97 16.50
CA LYS A 264 -20.97 -10.88 17.07
C LYS A 264 -19.59 -10.79 16.41
N LEU A 265 -18.89 -9.68 16.61
CA LEU A 265 -17.48 -9.57 16.23
C LEU A 265 -16.58 -10.40 17.15
N GLY A 266 -15.45 -10.80 16.65
CA GLY A 266 -14.41 -11.46 17.43
C GLY A 266 -13.77 -10.54 18.47
N SER A 267 -13.06 -11.14 19.41
CA SER A 267 -12.28 -10.45 20.44
C SER A 267 -11.10 -11.31 20.88
N GLY A 268 -10.23 -10.74 21.69
CA GLY A 268 -9.07 -11.43 22.23
C GLY A 268 -7.84 -11.41 21.33
N PRO A 269 -6.76 -12.12 21.73
CA PRO A 269 -5.43 -11.97 21.14
C PRO A 269 -5.36 -12.25 19.62
N LEU A 270 -6.06 -13.27 19.13
CA LEU A 270 -6.10 -13.60 17.69
C LEU A 270 -6.81 -12.51 16.88
N TRP A 271 -7.88 -11.94 17.43
CA TRP A 271 -8.61 -10.86 16.76
C TRP A 271 -7.78 -9.58 16.67
N GLU A 272 -7.10 -9.23 17.75
CA GLU A 272 -6.18 -8.07 17.76
C GLU A 272 -4.96 -8.30 16.86
N ALA A 273 -4.45 -9.53 16.77
CA ALA A 273 -3.41 -9.90 15.82
C ALA A 273 -3.89 -9.74 14.37
N LEU A 274 -5.13 -10.16 14.05
CA LEU A 274 -5.72 -9.97 12.73
C LEU A 274 -5.89 -8.48 12.39
N LYS A 275 -6.41 -7.67 13.32
CA LYS A 275 -6.53 -6.21 13.13
C LYS A 275 -5.16 -5.59 12.85
N THR A 276 -4.15 -5.98 13.61
CA THR A 276 -2.79 -5.44 13.48
C THR A 276 -2.17 -5.81 12.13
N ILE A 277 -2.26 -7.08 11.71
CA ILE A 277 -1.70 -7.49 10.42
C ILE A 277 -2.47 -6.88 9.24
N ASN A 278 -3.77 -6.62 9.38
CA ASN A 278 -4.58 -6.00 8.33
C ASN A 278 -4.20 -4.54 8.05
N VAL A 279 -3.55 -3.85 8.99
CA VAL A 279 -2.97 -2.52 8.73
C VAL A 279 -1.99 -2.58 7.53
N THR A 280 -1.33 -3.71 7.29
CA THR A 280 -0.43 -3.87 6.14
C THR A 280 -1.14 -3.78 4.79
N HIS A 281 -2.46 -3.98 4.73
CA HIS A 281 -3.26 -3.81 3.52
C HIS A 281 -3.40 -2.36 3.06
N VAL A 282 -3.40 -1.40 3.99
CA VAL A 282 -3.42 0.03 3.67
C VAL A 282 -2.07 0.47 3.08
N MET A 283 -1.04 -0.35 3.27
CA MET A 283 0.34 -0.08 2.86
C MET A 283 0.92 -1.25 2.04
N GLN A 284 0.14 -1.78 1.10
CA GLN A 284 0.60 -2.87 0.23
C GLN A 284 1.86 -2.47 -0.56
N ARG A 285 1.89 -1.22 -1.04
CA ARG A 285 3.10 -0.53 -1.49
C ARG A 285 3.21 0.79 -0.76
N ILE A 286 4.41 1.24 -0.57
CA ILE A 286 4.66 2.50 0.11
C ILE A 286 5.80 3.27 -0.55
N ALA A 287 5.55 4.56 -0.77
CA ALA A 287 6.56 5.52 -1.19
C ALA A 287 7.08 6.27 0.04
N LYS A 288 8.38 6.27 0.26
CA LYS A 288 9.03 6.92 1.39
C LYS A 288 10.43 7.39 1.06
N VAL A 289 10.93 8.34 1.82
CA VAL A 289 12.30 8.84 1.71
C VAL A 289 13.06 8.65 3.02
N ALA A 290 14.38 8.75 2.97
CA ALA A 290 15.26 8.57 4.11
C ALA A 290 14.86 9.43 5.32
N PRO A 291 15.18 9.01 6.56
CA PRO A 291 15.06 9.86 7.73
C PRO A 291 15.79 11.20 7.53
N ASN A 292 15.24 12.28 8.09
CA ASN A 292 15.80 13.64 8.00
C ASN A 292 15.86 14.24 6.59
N THR A 293 15.10 13.71 5.63
CA THR A 293 14.92 14.34 4.31
C THR A 293 14.32 15.75 4.48
N PRO A 294 14.82 16.77 3.73
CA PRO A 294 14.32 18.14 3.82
C PRO A 294 12.79 18.24 3.63
N PRO A 295 12.10 19.03 4.46
CA PRO A 295 10.63 19.17 4.37
C PRO A 295 10.13 19.61 3.00
N GLU A 296 10.88 20.46 2.29
CA GLU A 296 10.55 20.93 0.94
C GLU A 296 10.58 19.78 -0.09
N ALA A 297 11.51 18.83 0.04
CA ALA A 297 11.55 17.64 -0.81
C ALA A 297 10.33 16.74 -0.55
N VAL A 298 9.98 16.54 0.73
CA VAL A 298 8.80 15.75 1.13
C VAL A 298 7.53 16.41 0.60
N ALA A 299 7.40 17.73 0.73
CA ALA A 299 6.25 18.47 0.24
C ALA A 299 6.12 18.38 -1.29
N ALA A 300 7.22 18.54 -2.02
CA ALA A 300 7.26 18.43 -3.48
C ALA A 300 6.86 17.02 -3.95
N LEU A 301 7.35 15.95 -3.29
CA LEU A 301 6.96 14.57 -3.60
C LEU A 301 5.47 14.33 -3.34
N ARG A 302 4.93 14.77 -2.21
CA ARG A 302 3.50 14.66 -1.91
C ARG A 302 2.65 15.42 -2.91
N GLN A 303 3.07 16.63 -3.31
CA GLN A 303 2.41 17.39 -4.37
C GLN A 303 2.41 16.63 -5.71
N GLY A 304 3.56 16.10 -6.14
CA GLY A 304 3.67 15.30 -7.35
C GLY A 304 2.76 14.07 -7.35
N TYR A 305 2.74 13.31 -6.24
CA TYR A 305 1.79 12.19 -6.08
C TYR A 305 0.33 12.65 -6.14
N SER A 306 -0.03 13.75 -5.48
CA SER A 306 -1.39 14.30 -5.47
C SER A 306 -1.87 14.74 -6.85
N GLN A 307 -0.97 15.16 -7.74
CA GLN A 307 -1.28 15.46 -9.13
C GLN A 307 -1.34 14.19 -9.99
N MET A 308 -0.36 13.31 -9.84
CA MET A 308 -0.26 12.06 -10.59
C MET A 308 -1.51 11.18 -10.44
N ILE A 309 -2.04 11.03 -9.22
CA ILE A 309 -3.22 10.17 -8.95
C ILE A 309 -4.51 10.72 -9.57
N LYS A 310 -4.52 11.95 -10.06
CA LYS A 310 -5.64 12.58 -10.78
C LYS A 310 -5.46 12.52 -12.30
N ASP A 311 -4.29 12.13 -12.79
CA ASP A 311 -3.99 12.05 -14.21
C ASP A 311 -4.72 10.84 -14.84
N PRO A 312 -5.65 11.07 -15.80
CA PRO A 312 -6.38 9.99 -16.46
C PRO A 312 -5.46 9.01 -17.21
N GLU A 313 -4.33 9.50 -17.76
CA GLU A 313 -3.35 8.65 -18.45
C GLU A 313 -2.71 7.67 -17.47
N PHE A 314 -2.28 8.17 -16.29
CA PHE A 314 -1.76 7.34 -15.21
C PHE A 314 -2.79 6.28 -14.75
N ILE A 315 -4.03 6.72 -14.46
CA ILE A 315 -5.10 5.83 -13.98
C ILE A 315 -5.35 4.71 -15.00
N ASN A 316 -5.51 5.07 -16.27
CA ASN A 316 -5.80 4.10 -17.34
C ASN A 316 -4.65 3.10 -17.53
N GLU A 317 -3.41 3.58 -17.55
CA GLU A 317 -2.25 2.71 -17.71
C GLU A 317 -2.06 1.80 -16.50
N PHE A 318 -2.17 2.34 -15.29
CA PHE A 318 -2.08 1.56 -14.07
C PHE A 318 -3.13 0.43 -14.05
N LYS A 319 -4.39 0.74 -14.32
CA LYS A 319 -5.48 -0.25 -14.44
C LYS A 319 -5.21 -1.30 -15.51
N LYS A 320 -4.77 -0.87 -16.70
CA LYS A 320 -4.47 -1.77 -17.82
C LYS A 320 -3.40 -2.80 -17.44
N VAL A 321 -2.35 -2.36 -16.75
CA VAL A 321 -1.19 -3.20 -16.44
C VAL A 321 -1.43 -4.03 -15.17
N THR A 322 -1.92 -3.42 -14.10
CA THR A 322 -2.06 -4.07 -12.80
C THR A 322 -3.39 -4.78 -12.59
N ARG A 323 -4.40 -4.49 -13.45
CA ARG A 323 -5.78 -4.94 -13.32
C ARG A 323 -6.46 -4.46 -12.03
N SER A 324 -5.97 -3.37 -11.44
CA SER A 324 -6.47 -2.77 -10.21
C SER A 324 -6.52 -1.25 -10.32
N ASP A 325 -7.39 -0.61 -9.55
CA ASP A 325 -7.42 0.85 -9.43
C ASP A 325 -6.21 1.36 -8.65
N PRO A 326 -5.59 2.51 -9.05
CA PRO A 326 -4.50 3.12 -8.30
C PRO A 326 -5.01 3.86 -7.05
N ARG A 327 -5.38 3.11 -6.01
CA ARG A 327 -5.92 3.65 -4.75
C ARG A 327 -4.82 4.16 -3.85
N PHE A 328 -4.14 5.21 -4.28
CA PHE A 328 -3.11 5.85 -3.50
C PHE A 328 -3.70 6.80 -2.46
N GLN A 329 -3.15 6.73 -1.27
CA GLN A 329 -3.32 7.71 -0.20
C GLN A 329 -2.01 8.50 -0.09
N VAL A 330 -2.11 9.85 -0.16
CA VAL A 330 -0.94 10.73 -0.09
C VAL A 330 -0.83 11.34 1.30
N GLY A 331 0.31 11.18 1.94
CA GLY A 331 0.63 11.82 3.22
C GLY A 331 0.08 11.13 4.47
N GLY A 332 -0.18 11.92 5.46
CA GLY A 332 -0.37 11.70 6.90
C GLY A 332 -1.15 10.50 7.45
N GLU A 333 -2.06 9.85 6.75
CA GLU A 333 -2.79 8.70 7.31
C GLU A 333 -1.88 7.47 7.43
N ALA A 334 -1.06 7.23 6.41
CA ALA A 334 -0.06 6.17 6.44
C ALA A 334 0.93 6.36 7.61
N ASP A 335 1.37 7.60 7.87
CA ASP A 335 2.26 7.91 9.00
C ASP A 335 1.64 7.51 10.35
N LYS A 336 0.33 7.76 10.54
CA LYS A 336 -0.38 7.41 11.79
C LYS A 336 -0.51 5.89 11.95
N LEU A 337 -0.84 5.18 10.87
CA LEU A 337 -0.95 3.72 10.88
C LEU A 337 0.39 3.05 11.14
N ILE A 338 1.47 3.58 10.56
CA ILE A 338 2.83 3.07 10.79
C ILE A 338 3.23 3.23 12.26
N ARG A 339 2.96 4.39 12.87
CA ARG A 339 3.23 4.58 14.31
C ARG A 339 2.48 3.55 15.16
N LYS A 340 1.23 3.24 14.82
CA LYS A 340 0.48 2.17 15.50
C LYS A 340 1.14 0.80 15.34
N LEU A 341 1.63 0.46 14.16
CA LEU A 341 2.35 -0.81 13.94
C LEU A 341 3.65 -0.88 14.74
N VAL A 342 4.42 0.21 14.75
CA VAL A 342 5.66 0.28 15.57
C VAL A 342 5.35 0.05 17.05
N GLN A 343 4.25 0.64 17.54
CA GLN A 343 3.79 0.58 18.93
C GLN A 343 2.88 -0.62 19.23
N ALA A 344 2.66 -1.55 18.27
CA ALA A 344 1.84 -2.72 18.51
C ALA A 344 2.30 -3.48 19.76
N PRO A 345 1.37 -3.91 20.66
CA PRO A 345 1.71 -4.56 21.92
C PRO A 345 2.57 -5.81 21.72
N PRO A 346 3.51 -6.09 22.62
CA PRO A 346 4.40 -7.26 22.53
C PRO A 346 3.64 -8.59 22.41
N GLU A 347 2.50 -8.73 23.11
CA GLU A 347 1.64 -9.92 23.06
C GLU A 347 1.00 -10.12 21.70
N VAL A 348 0.61 -9.04 21.00
CA VAL A 348 0.08 -9.08 19.63
C VAL A 348 1.18 -9.51 18.66
N LYS A 349 2.37 -8.91 18.76
CA LYS A 349 3.54 -9.31 17.97
C LYS A 349 3.93 -10.77 18.22
N SER A 350 3.90 -11.22 19.47
CA SER A 350 4.15 -12.61 19.85
C SER A 350 3.13 -13.56 19.22
N THR A 351 1.85 -13.18 19.24
CA THR A 351 0.78 -13.97 18.61
C THR A 351 1.00 -14.11 17.11
N ILE A 352 1.35 -13.03 16.41
CA ILE A 352 1.66 -13.06 14.97
C ILE A 352 2.90 -13.94 14.70
N ARG A 353 3.93 -13.82 15.52
CA ARG A 353 5.20 -14.55 15.35
C ARG A 353 5.04 -16.05 15.45
N LYS A 354 4.16 -16.56 16.33
CA LYS A 354 3.85 -18.00 16.42
C LYS A 354 3.41 -18.62 15.10
N TYR A 355 2.84 -17.84 14.19
CA TYR A 355 2.46 -18.28 12.85
C TYR A 355 3.63 -18.30 11.86
N THR A 356 4.78 -17.74 12.20
CA THR A 356 5.98 -17.77 11.35
C THR A 356 6.96 -18.88 11.74
N GLU A 357 6.67 -19.57 12.85
CA GLU A 357 7.47 -20.70 13.33
C GLU A 357 6.94 -22.02 12.75
N THR A 358 7.85 -22.93 12.41
CA THR A 358 7.50 -24.33 12.12
C THR A 358 7.04 -25.00 13.41
N LYS A 359 5.84 -25.56 13.38
CA LYS A 359 5.38 -26.44 14.46
C LYS A 359 6.08 -27.80 14.38
#